data_ef115aac59ca855dfabca2c75fa74e7b
#
_entry.id   ef115aac59ca855dfabca2c75fa74e7b
#
_cell.length_a   1.000
_cell.length_b   1.000
_cell.length_c   1.000
_cell.angle_alpha   90.00
_cell.angle_beta   90.00
_cell.angle_gamma   90.00
#
_symmetry.space_group_name_H-M   'P 1'
#
loop_
_entity.id
_entity.type
_entity.pdbx_description
1 polymer ?
#
loop_
_entity_poly.entity_id
_entity_poly.type
_entity_poly.pdbx_seq_one_letter_code
_entity_poly.pdbx_strand_id
1 'polypeptide(L)'
;EKALDAAIRADIKEGYRPSGIIAITGGTGVGACDDLKAIAKVAKIHDLYTHLDAAWAGSAMICPEYCDAFWKGVNAYDSIVFNPHKWLGAQFDCSIQFLKDAEPQLNTLKIEPEYLKTTGEAVTNYSEWTIPLGRRFRALKLWFLIRSYGLVGLQTRIRNHVFWAEELCEKIRTLEGFEITTEPILSLFSFRCPGDDPAQQRLVDAINDDGRIYLTQGAFAGQKIIRVQVGQFDTTRDDVMSVATVVSEVWEVVK
;
A
#
# COMPACT_ATOMS: atom_id res chain seq x y z
N GLU A 1 5.42 -2.40 19.94
CA GLU A 1 5.03 -1.51 21.04
C GLU A 1 6.24 -1.11 21.88
N LYS A 2 6.90 -2.07 22.57
CA LYS A 2 8.02 -1.78 23.50
C LYS A 2 9.22 -1.10 22.81
N ALA A 3 9.62 -1.56 21.64
CA ALA A 3 10.75 -0.98 20.91
C ALA A 3 10.47 0.47 20.48
N LEU A 4 9.23 0.74 20.02
CA LEU A 4 8.79 2.09 19.64
C LEU A 4 8.80 3.04 20.86
N ASP A 5 8.21 2.62 21.98
CA ASP A 5 8.21 3.42 23.23
C ASP A 5 9.65 3.71 23.70
N ALA A 6 10.53 2.71 23.64
CA ALA A 6 11.93 2.87 24.02
C ALA A 6 12.67 3.88 23.10
N ALA A 7 12.44 3.82 21.80
CA ALA A 7 13.03 4.75 20.83
C ALA A 7 12.57 6.20 21.10
N ILE A 8 11.26 6.40 21.28
CA ILE A 8 10.70 7.73 21.59
C ILE A 8 11.30 8.29 22.88
N ARG A 9 11.45 7.47 23.94
CA ARG A 9 12.06 7.91 25.19
C ARG A 9 13.54 8.26 25.03
N ALA A 10 14.26 7.52 24.17
CA ALA A 10 15.67 7.83 23.87
C ALA A 10 15.78 9.18 23.16
N ASP A 11 14.97 9.43 22.14
CA ASP A 11 14.93 10.72 21.41
C ASP A 11 14.63 11.88 22.36
N ILE A 12 13.64 11.72 23.24
CA ILE A 12 13.28 12.76 24.24
C ILE A 12 14.48 13.03 25.18
N LYS A 13 15.17 11.98 25.61
CA LYS A 13 16.36 12.12 26.49
C LYS A 13 17.51 12.85 25.79
N GLU A 14 17.64 12.69 24.48
CA GLU A 14 18.61 13.40 23.64
C GLU A 14 18.20 14.84 23.30
N GLY A 15 17.02 15.29 23.75
CA GLY A 15 16.53 16.64 23.55
C GLY A 15 15.67 16.83 22.30
N TYR A 16 15.34 15.75 21.57
CA TYR A 16 14.41 15.81 20.45
C TYR A 16 12.97 15.92 20.97
N ARG A 17 12.11 16.49 20.14
CA ARG A 17 10.66 16.55 20.37
C ARG A 17 9.93 15.75 19.29
N PRO A 18 9.67 14.46 19.53
CA PRO A 18 8.85 13.67 18.63
C PRO A 18 7.50 14.37 18.40
N SER A 19 7.03 14.43 17.17
CA SER A 19 5.78 15.13 16.80
C SER A 19 4.72 14.19 16.25
N GLY A 20 5.09 13.06 15.69
CA GLY A 20 4.14 12.13 15.10
C GLY A 20 4.73 10.76 14.82
N ILE A 21 3.86 9.80 14.56
CA ILE A 21 4.17 8.43 14.16
C ILE A 21 3.45 8.12 12.87
N ILE A 22 4.16 7.52 11.93
CA ILE A 22 3.60 6.94 10.72
C ILE A 22 3.58 5.43 10.88
N ALA A 23 2.37 4.84 10.89
CA ALA A 23 2.19 3.40 10.80
C ALA A 23 1.90 3.00 9.35
N ILE A 24 2.19 1.76 9.00
CA ILE A 24 2.04 1.23 7.64
C ILE A 24 1.14 0.00 7.65
N THR A 25 0.21 -0.07 6.71
CA THR A 25 -0.47 -1.30 6.33
C THR A 25 -0.26 -1.56 4.84
N GLY A 26 0.40 -2.67 4.53
CA GLY A 26 0.77 -3.03 3.17
C GLY A 26 1.99 -2.27 2.66
N GLY A 27 3.11 -2.37 3.38
CA GLY A 27 4.38 -1.77 2.97
C GLY A 27 4.83 -2.24 1.59
N THR A 28 5.38 -1.35 0.78
CA THR A 28 5.72 -1.60 -0.63
C THR A 28 6.69 -2.76 -0.84
N GLY A 29 7.62 -2.98 0.09
CA GLY A 29 8.65 -4.01 -0.04
C GLY A 29 8.08 -5.43 -0.02
N VAL A 30 7.41 -5.78 1.06
CA VAL A 30 6.97 -7.15 1.38
C VAL A 30 5.54 -7.22 1.93
N GLY A 31 4.77 -6.16 1.78
CA GLY A 31 3.39 -6.13 2.30
C GLY A 31 3.30 -5.93 3.83
N ALA A 32 4.40 -5.60 4.51
CA ALA A 32 4.43 -5.49 5.97
C ALA A 32 3.29 -4.64 6.52
N CYS A 33 2.71 -5.09 7.62
CA CYS A 33 1.64 -4.41 8.33
C CYS A 33 2.02 -4.24 9.79
N ASP A 34 1.84 -3.03 10.29
CA ASP A 34 2.05 -2.71 11.69
C ASP A 34 0.84 -3.10 12.56
N ASP A 35 1.07 -3.36 13.85
CA ASP A 35 0.00 -3.45 14.85
C ASP A 35 -0.54 -2.04 15.15
N LEU A 36 -1.58 -1.66 14.41
CA LEU A 36 -2.17 -0.33 14.50
C LEU A 36 -2.66 0.02 15.90
N LYS A 37 -3.21 -0.98 16.63
CA LYS A 37 -3.71 -0.78 17.99
C LYS A 37 -2.57 -0.52 18.97
N ALA A 38 -1.49 -1.29 18.86
CA ALA A 38 -0.33 -1.13 19.72
C ALA A 38 0.39 0.21 19.48
N ILE A 39 0.53 0.61 18.21
CA ILE A 39 1.14 1.91 17.85
C ILE A 39 0.29 3.08 18.35
N ALA A 40 -1.03 3.04 18.14
CA ALA A 40 -1.93 4.09 18.61
C ALA A 40 -1.88 4.26 20.14
N LYS A 41 -1.72 3.16 20.88
CA LYS A 41 -1.54 3.21 22.34
C LYS A 41 -0.26 3.94 22.74
N VAL A 42 0.86 3.65 22.06
CA VAL A 42 2.14 4.35 22.32
C VAL A 42 2.03 5.82 21.95
N ALA A 43 1.46 6.13 20.79
CA ALA A 43 1.24 7.52 20.35
C ALA A 43 0.44 8.33 21.39
N LYS A 44 -0.61 7.73 21.95
CA LYS A 44 -1.43 8.37 23.00
C LYS A 44 -0.64 8.64 24.28
N ILE A 45 0.28 7.75 24.68
CA ILE A 45 1.13 7.94 25.88
C ILE A 45 2.03 9.15 25.72
N HIS A 46 2.53 9.39 24.49
CA HIS A 46 3.48 10.45 24.19
C HIS A 46 2.86 11.69 23.53
N ASP A 47 1.52 11.75 23.43
CA ASP A 47 0.76 12.85 22.80
C ASP A 47 1.25 13.14 21.38
N LEU A 48 1.37 12.09 20.55
CA LEU A 48 1.89 12.17 19.19
C LEU A 48 0.76 12.08 18.15
N TYR A 49 0.89 12.87 17.08
CA TYR A 49 0.04 12.76 15.90
C TYR A 49 0.24 11.41 15.23
N THR A 50 -0.84 10.81 14.74
CA THR A 50 -0.80 9.50 14.10
C THR A 50 -1.25 9.55 12.65
N HIS A 51 -0.41 9.06 11.75
CA HIS A 51 -0.73 8.88 10.33
C HIS A 51 -0.65 7.41 9.95
N LEU A 52 -1.65 6.92 9.20
CA LEU A 52 -1.61 5.59 8.61
C LEU A 52 -1.36 5.69 7.11
N ASP A 53 -0.22 5.18 6.67
CA ASP A 53 0.05 4.92 5.26
C ASP A 53 -0.54 3.56 4.87
N ALA A 54 -1.67 3.62 4.17
CA ALA A 54 -2.33 2.48 3.56
C ALA A 54 -2.40 2.65 2.03
N ALA A 55 -1.39 3.29 1.45
CA ALA A 55 -1.39 3.75 0.07
C ALA A 55 -1.82 2.68 -0.94
N TRP A 56 -1.37 1.45 -0.77
CA TRP A 56 -1.78 0.32 -1.60
C TRP A 56 -2.91 -0.47 -0.94
N ALA A 57 -2.69 -0.99 0.26
CA ALA A 57 -3.58 -1.93 0.93
C ALA A 57 -4.91 -1.29 1.35
N GLY A 58 -5.00 0.04 1.48
CA GLY A 58 -6.23 0.76 1.80
C GLY A 58 -7.40 0.46 0.88
N SER A 59 -7.15 0.02 -0.36
CA SER A 59 -8.20 -0.46 -1.25
C SER A 59 -8.93 -1.69 -0.72
N ALA A 60 -8.28 -2.52 0.09
CA ALA A 60 -8.88 -3.71 0.70
C ALA A 60 -9.79 -3.40 1.90
N MET A 61 -9.81 -2.15 2.39
CA MET A 61 -10.72 -1.72 3.48
C MET A 61 -12.19 -1.86 3.11
N ILE A 62 -12.52 -1.92 1.81
CA ILE A 62 -13.89 -2.19 1.36
C ILE A 62 -14.35 -3.63 1.58
N CYS A 63 -13.44 -4.56 1.90
CA CYS A 63 -13.70 -5.97 2.15
C CYS A 63 -13.73 -6.22 3.67
N PRO A 64 -14.93 -6.44 4.27
CA PRO A 64 -15.07 -6.54 5.74
C PRO A 64 -14.23 -7.65 6.38
N GLU A 65 -14.01 -8.74 5.66
CA GLU A 65 -13.25 -9.90 6.14
C GLU A 65 -11.79 -9.60 6.45
N TYR A 66 -11.23 -8.53 5.87
CA TYR A 66 -9.85 -8.11 6.14
C TYR A 66 -9.72 -7.14 7.33
N CYS A 67 -10.86 -6.69 7.89
CA CYS A 67 -10.85 -5.69 8.95
C CYS A 67 -10.08 -6.15 10.19
N ASP A 68 -10.31 -7.39 10.65
CA ASP A 68 -9.67 -7.89 11.86
C ASP A 68 -8.16 -8.13 11.70
N ALA A 69 -7.73 -8.52 10.51
CA ALA A 69 -6.33 -8.81 10.23
C ALA A 69 -5.49 -7.55 10.02
N PHE A 70 -6.03 -6.52 9.34
CA PHE A 70 -5.22 -5.41 8.84
C PHE A 70 -5.65 -4.03 9.35
N TRP A 71 -6.90 -3.85 9.82
CA TRP A 71 -7.47 -2.53 10.11
C TRP A 71 -7.88 -2.33 11.57
N LYS A 72 -7.62 -3.31 12.42
CA LYS A 72 -7.98 -3.24 13.84
C LYS A 72 -7.20 -2.13 14.55
N GLY A 73 -7.92 -1.12 15.03
CA GLY A 73 -7.32 0.05 15.67
C GLY A 73 -7.23 1.30 14.78
N VAL A 74 -7.60 1.20 13.51
CA VAL A 74 -7.55 2.31 12.53
C VAL A 74 -8.31 3.56 13.00
N ASN A 75 -9.40 3.41 13.74
CA ASN A 75 -10.22 4.52 14.26
C ASN A 75 -9.48 5.42 15.27
N ALA A 76 -8.32 4.98 15.77
CA ALA A 76 -7.51 5.79 16.69
C ALA A 76 -6.61 6.79 15.96
N TYR A 77 -6.39 6.64 14.64
CA TYR A 77 -5.47 7.45 13.86
C TYR A 77 -6.06 8.82 13.51
N ASP A 78 -5.22 9.85 13.50
CA ASP A 78 -5.61 11.22 13.18
C ASP A 78 -5.74 11.43 11.66
N SER A 79 -4.97 10.69 10.88
CA SER A 79 -5.08 10.70 9.42
C SER A 79 -4.76 9.35 8.78
N ILE A 80 -5.35 9.12 7.61
CA ILE A 80 -5.14 7.92 6.78
C ILE A 80 -5.00 8.34 5.34
N VAL A 81 -4.03 7.78 4.62
CA VAL A 81 -3.92 7.91 3.17
C VAL A 81 -4.10 6.55 2.50
N PHE A 82 -4.86 6.52 1.40
CA PHE A 82 -4.79 5.44 0.44
C PHE A 82 -4.88 5.96 -0.99
N ASN A 83 -4.41 5.16 -1.94
CA ASN A 83 -4.31 5.56 -3.33
C ASN A 83 -5.24 4.72 -4.23
N PRO A 84 -6.45 5.19 -4.54
CA PRO A 84 -7.33 4.50 -5.50
C PRO A 84 -6.70 4.24 -6.86
N HIS A 85 -5.70 5.05 -7.26
CA HIS A 85 -4.96 4.84 -8.50
C HIS A 85 -3.97 3.66 -8.46
N LYS A 86 -3.81 3.00 -7.31
CA LYS A 86 -3.07 1.74 -7.18
C LYS A 86 -4.04 0.58 -7.37
N TRP A 87 -4.37 -0.13 -6.33
CA TRP A 87 -5.09 -1.40 -6.40
C TRP A 87 -6.60 -1.25 -6.66
N LEU A 88 -7.22 -0.12 -6.29
CA LEU A 88 -8.65 0.09 -6.60
C LEU A 88 -8.90 0.29 -8.10
N GLY A 89 -7.90 0.72 -8.87
CA GLY A 89 -7.93 0.80 -10.33
C GLY A 89 -8.42 2.14 -10.89
N ALA A 90 -8.49 3.19 -10.08
CA ALA A 90 -8.71 4.53 -10.63
C ALA A 90 -7.50 4.95 -11.45
N GLN A 91 -7.73 5.62 -12.59
CA GLN A 91 -6.64 6.13 -13.40
C GLN A 91 -5.72 7.06 -12.61
N PHE A 92 -4.42 6.95 -12.83
CA PHE A 92 -3.40 7.81 -12.21
C PHE A 92 -3.64 9.29 -12.58
N ASP A 93 -3.61 10.25 -11.67
CA ASP A 93 -3.37 10.10 -10.24
C ASP A 93 -4.67 10.28 -9.44
N CYS A 94 -4.84 9.53 -8.38
CA CYS A 94 -5.92 9.69 -7.40
C CYS A 94 -5.46 9.18 -6.04
N SER A 95 -5.15 10.08 -5.12
CA SER A 95 -4.83 9.78 -3.73
C SER A 95 -5.89 10.42 -2.83
N ILE A 96 -6.28 9.74 -1.77
CA ILE A 96 -7.27 10.20 -0.81
C ILE A 96 -6.65 10.23 0.58
N GLN A 97 -6.85 11.33 1.29
CA GLN A 97 -6.55 11.45 2.70
C GLN A 97 -7.85 11.63 3.48
N PHE A 98 -8.00 10.89 4.55
CA PHE A 98 -9.03 11.11 5.56
C PHE A 98 -8.37 11.73 6.79
N LEU A 99 -9.03 12.71 7.37
CA LEU A 99 -8.61 13.38 8.59
C LEU A 99 -9.69 13.21 9.65
N LYS A 100 -9.29 12.93 10.87
CA LYS A 100 -10.18 12.86 12.01
C LYS A 100 -10.65 14.25 12.41
N ASP A 101 -9.72 15.21 12.37
CA ASP A 101 -9.94 16.65 12.56
C ASP A 101 -9.23 17.39 11.42
N ALA A 102 -9.97 18.22 10.70
CA ALA A 102 -9.45 18.99 9.57
C ALA A 102 -8.82 20.34 9.98
N GLU A 103 -9.21 20.88 11.13
CA GLU A 103 -8.81 22.20 11.57
C GLU A 103 -7.28 22.42 11.64
N PRO A 104 -6.47 21.48 12.19
CA PRO A 104 -5.02 21.66 12.20
C PRO A 104 -4.41 21.78 10.81
N GLN A 105 -4.93 20.99 9.83
CA GLN A 105 -4.45 21.05 8.45
C GLN A 105 -4.85 22.35 7.77
N LEU A 106 -6.10 22.79 7.94
CA LEU A 106 -6.58 24.07 7.43
C LEU A 106 -5.75 25.22 7.99
N ASN A 107 -5.55 25.28 9.29
CA ASN A 107 -4.76 26.33 9.95
C ASN A 107 -3.30 26.36 9.49
N THR A 108 -2.76 25.22 9.02
CA THR A 108 -1.39 25.13 8.54
C THR A 108 -1.25 25.53 7.07
N LEU A 109 -2.23 25.16 6.23
CA LEU A 109 -2.12 25.26 4.78
C LEU A 109 -2.93 26.40 4.17
N LYS A 110 -3.91 26.94 4.90
CA LYS A 110 -4.79 27.98 4.41
C LYS A 110 -4.01 29.26 4.08
N ILE A 111 -4.11 29.68 2.83
CA ILE A 111 -3.65 31.00 2.37
C ILE A 111 -4.89 31.73 1.88
N GLU A 112 -5.29 32.82 2.59
CA GLU A 112 -6.44 33.65 2.24
C GLU A 112 -6.00 35.02 1.70
N PRO A 113 -5.63 35.14 0.43
CA PRO A 113 -5.45 36.46 -0.16
C PRO A 113 -6.80 37.19 -0.25
N GLU A 114 -6.78 38.52 -0.08
CA GLU A 114 -7.96 39.38 -0.04
C GLU A 114 -8.97 39.13 -1.17
N TYR A 115 -8.47 38.86 -2.39
CA TYR A 115 -9.32 38.62 -3.57
C TYR A 115 -10.05 37.27 -3.57
N LEU A 116 -9.73 36.34 -2.66
CA LEU A 116 -10.42 35.05 -2.52
C LEU A 116 -11.44 35.02 -1.37
N LYS A 117 -11.52 36.07 -0.55
CA LYS A 117 -12.45 36.17 0.59
C LYS A 117 -13.93 36.37 0.21
N THR A 118 -14.27 36.25 -1.09
CA THR A 118 -15.61 36.57 -1.60
C THR A 118 -16.60 35.40 -1.57
N THR A 119 -16.17 34.20 -1.29
CA THR A 119 -17.05 33.04 -1.21
C THR A 119 -17.54 32.87 0.23
N GLY A 120 -18.85 32.92 0.43
CA GLY A 120 -19.47 32.86 1.75
C GLY A 120 -19.06 31.63 2.56
N GLU A 121 -19.14 31.73 3.89
CA GLU A 121 -18.72 30.75 4.91
C GLU A 121 -19.35 29.35 4.76
N ALA A 122 -20.33 29.16 3.88
CA ALA A 122 -21.07 27.90 3.69
C ALA A 122 -20.44 26.91 2.70
N VAL A 123 -19.33 27.25 2.04
CA VAL A 123 -18.75 26.43 0.97
C VAL A 123 -17.36 25.92 1.37
N THR A 124 -17.16 24.59 1.34
CA THR A 124 -15.84 24.02 1.54
C THR A 124 -14.92 24.36 0.37
N ASN A 125 -13.89 25.16 0.64
CA ASN A 125 -12.89 25.54 -0.35
C ASN A 125 -11.68 24.61 -0.28
N TYR A 126 -11.58 23.64 -1.18
CA TYR A 126 -10.50 22.66 -1.17
C TYR A 126 -9.10 23.21 -1.47
N SER A 127 -8.98 24.45 -1.94
CA SER A 127 -7.67 25.10 -2.08
C SER A 127 -7.02 25.39 -0.73
N GLU A 128 -7.80 25.47 0.34
CA GLU A 128 -7.31 25.68 1.71
C GLU A 128 -6.76 24.40 2.36
N TRP A 129 -7.05 23.25 1.78
CA TRP A 129 -6.68 21.94 2.31
C TRP A 129 -5.32 21.44 1.81
N THR A 130 -4.70 22.12 0.86
CA THR A 130 -3.48 21.66 0.19
C THR A 130 -2.62 22.84 -0.22
N ILE A 131 -1.33 22.59 -0.43
CA ILE A 131 -0.37 23.59 -0.92
C ILE A 131 -0.77 24.17 -2.29
N PRO A 132 -1.15 23.36 -3.32
CA PRO A 132 -1.57 23.91 -4.60
C PRO A 132 -2.93 24.60 -4.54
N LEU A 133 -3.03 25.84 -5.00
CA LEU A 133 -4.27 26.59 -5.12
C LEU A 133 -5.22 25.96 -6.14
N GLY A 134 -4.72 25.65 -7.35
CA GLY A 134 -5.49 24.99 -8.40
C GLY A 134 -5.35 23.48 -8.34
N ARG A 135 -6.47 22.75 -8.51
CA ARG A 135 -6.49 21.28 -8.41
C ARG A 135 -7.28 20.65 -9.55
N ARG A 136 -6.82 19.47 -9.97
CA ARG A 136 -7.61 18.59 -10.85
C ARG A 136 -8.81 18.03 -10.10
N PHE A 137 -9.93 17.83 -10.80
CA PHE A 137 -11.11 17.16 -10.24
C PHE A 137 -10.92 15.63 -10.21
N ARG A 138 -10.03 15.16 -9.32
CA ARG A 138 -9.67 13.73 -9.21
C ARG A 138 -10.82 12.86 -8.71
N ALA A 139 -11.74 13.40 -7.93
CA ALA A 139 -12.89 12.68 -7.41
C ALA A 139 -13.82 12.15 -8.51
N LEU A 140 -13.90 12.82 -9.68
CA LEU A 140 -14.80 12.43 -10.75
C LEU A 140 -14.48 11.03 -11.30
N LYS A 141 -13.21 10.73 -11.56
CA LYS A 141 -12.80 9.40 -12.06
C LYS A 141 -13.03 8.31 -11.02
N LEU A 142 -12.87 8.59 -9.75
CA LEU A 142 -13.21 7.66 -8.67
C LEU A 142 -14.72 7.42 -8.60
N TRP A 143 -15.52 8.48 -8.74
CA TRP A 143 -16.97 8.36 -8.79
C TRP A 143 -17.43 7.47 -9.97
N PHE A 144 -16.87 7.69 -11.16
CA PHE A 144 -17.18 6.84 -12.32
C PHE A 144 -16.80 5.38 -12.08
N LEU A 145 -15.62 5.13 -11.50
CA LEU A 145 -15.19 3.77 -11.14
C LEU A 145 -16.19 3.10 -10.21
N ILE A 146 -16.56 3.76 -9.12
CA ILE A 146 -17.51 3.23 -8.13
C ILE A 146 -18.90 3.02 -8.77
N ARG A 147 -19.35 3.94 -9.62
CA ARG A 147 -20.64 3.81 -10.31
C ARG A 147 -20.66 2.69 -11.35
N SER A 148 -19.54 2.45 -12.03
CA SER A 148 -19.44 1.43 -13.08
C SER A 148 -19.37 0.01 -12.51
N TYR A 149 -18.61 -0.20 -11.45
CA TYR A 149 -18.38 -1.53 -10.90
C TYR A 149 -19.18 -1.83 -9.64
N GLY A 150 -19.66 -0.81 -8.94
CA GLY A 150 -20.33 -0.95 -7.65
C GLY A 150 -19.40 -1.51 -6.56
N LEU A 151 -19.89 -1.49 -5.31
CA LEU A 151 -19.14 -2.03 -4.17
C LEU A 151 -18.84 -3.53 -4.35
N VAL A 152 -19.85 -4.30 -4.73
CA VAL A 152 -19.71 -5.76 -4.89
C VAL A 152 -18.69 -6.12 -5.97
N GLY A 153 -18.71 -5.44 -7.12
CA GLY A 153 -17.74 -5.67 -8.20
C GLY A 153 -16.31 -5.37 -7.76
N LEU A 154 -16.09 -4.25 -7.06
CA LEU A 154 -14.78 -3.87 -6.54
C LEU A 154 -14.29 -4.86 -5.47
N GLN A 155 -15.16 -5.29 -4.55
CA GLN A 155 -14.84 -6.30 -3.54
C GLN A 155 -14.48 -7.64 -4.19
N THR A 156 -15.27 -8.10 -5.17
CA THR A 156 -15.01 -9.36 -5.88
C THR A 156 -13.64 -9.35 -6.53
N ARG A 157 -13.27 -8.26 -7.19
CA ARG A 157 -11.94 -8.14 -7.80
C ARG A 157 -10.81 -8.20 -6.78
N ILE A 158 -10.91 -7.48 -5.66
CA ILE A 158 -9.89 -7.51 -4.62
C ILE A 158 -9.75 -8.92 -4.05
N ARG A 159 -10.87 -9.61 -3.76
CA ARG A 159 -10.87 -11.00 -3.29
C ARG A 159 -10.21 -11.94 -4.28
N ASN A 160 -10.54 -11.80 -5.57
CA ASN A 160 -9.92 -12.59 -6.63
C ASN A 160 -8.40 -12.38 -6.67
N HIS A 161 -7.93 -11.14 -6.60
CA HIS A 161 -6.49 -10.86 -6.59
C HIS A 161 -5.77 -11.47 -5.38
N VAL A 162 -6.39 -11.45 -4.20
CA VAL A 162 -5.83 -12.11 -3.01
C VAL A 162 -5.78 -13.61 -3.21
N PHE A 163 -6.89 -14.21 -3.61
CA PHE A 163 -7.00 -15.65 -3.83
C PHE A 163 -6.01 -16.14 -4.91
N TRP A 164 -5.91 -15.42 -6.04
CA TRP A 164 -4.96 -15.78 -7.11
C TRP A 164 -3.50 -15.61 -6.68
N ALA A 165 -3.19 -14.65 -5.83
CA ALA A 165 -1.85 -14.51 -5.27
C ALA A 165 -1.49 -15.69 -4.38
N GLU A 166 -2.42 -16.17 -3.56
CA GLU A 166 -2.25 -17.36 -2.74
C GLU A 166 -2.07 -18.62 -3.60
N GLU A 167 -2.91 -18.82 -4.62
CA GLU A 167 -2.76 -19.94 -5.58
C GLU A 167 -1.41 -19.89 -6.30
N LEU A 168 -0.98 -18.72 -6.76
CA LEU A 168 0.31 -18.56 -7.45
C LEU A 168 1.48 -18.83 -6.49
N CYS A 169 1.40 -18.36 -5.26
CA CYS A 169 2.40 -18.62 -4.24
C CYS A 169 2.60 -20.12 -4.04
N GLU A 170 1.50 -20.89 -3.93
CA GLU A 170 1.58 -22.35 -3.82
C GLU A 170 2.18 -23.01 -5.07
N LYS A 171 1.87 -22.49 -6.27
CA LYS A 171 2.52 -22.99 -7.50
C LYS A 171 4.02 -22.72 -7.52
N ILE A 172 4.47 -21.52 -7.16
CA ILE A 172 5.91 -21.19 -7.09
C ILE A 172 6.59 -22.08 -6.04
N ARG A 173 5.93 -22.37 -4.92
CA ARG A 173 6.45 -23.26 -3.87
C ARG A 173 6.72 -24.69 -4.38
N THR A 174 6.02 -25.15 -5.42
CA THR A 174 6.25 -26.47 -6.01
C THR A 174 7.41 -26.50 -6.99
N LEU A 175 7.97 -25.37 -7.40
CA LEU A 175 9.12 -25.32 -8.29
C LEU A 175 10.39 -25.77 -7.54
N GLU A 176 11.18 -26.65 -8.16
CA GLU A 176 12.36 -27.23 -7.53
C GLU A 176 13.41 -26.17 -7.16
N GLY A 177 13.75 -26.12 -5.87
CA GLY A 177 14.73 -25.19 -5.32
C GLY A 177 14.27 -23.74 -5.15
N PHE A 178 13.02 -23.41 -5.51
CA PHE A 178 12.45 -22.10 -5.22
C PHE A 178 11.99 -22.03 -3.76
N GLU A 179 12.14 -20.85 -3.17
CA GLU A 179 11.78 -20.58 -1.78
C GLU A 179 10.81 -19.40 -1.69
N ILE A 180 9.71 -19.58 -0.97
CA ILE A 180 8.84 -18.43 -0.61
C ILE A 180 9.50 -17.70 0.54
N THR A 181 9.89 -16.45 0.28
CA THR A 181 10.60 -15.61 1.26
C THR A 181 9.63 -14.88 2.18
N THR A 182 8.50 -14.45 1.64
CA THR A 182 7.40 -13.87 2.42
C THR A 182 6.09 -14.45 1.95
N GLU A 183 5.29 -14.93 2.91
CA GLU A 183 3.94 -15.43 2.64
C GLU A 183 3.03 -14.31 2.13
N PRO A 184 1.93 -14.65 1.43
CA PRO A 184 1.00 -13.66 0.93
C PRO A 184 0.43 -12.76 2.02
N ILE A 185 0.62 -11.46 1.87
CA ILE A 185 -0.09 -10.43 2.60
C ILE A 185 -1.00 -9.72 1.61
N LEU A 186 -2.30 -9.97 1.72
CA LEU A 186 -3.24 -9.60 0.67
C LEU A 186 -2.78 -10.21 -0.67
N SER A 187 -2.57 -9.38 -1.70
CA SER A 187 -2.18 -9.88 -3.02
C SER A 187 -0.68 -9.72 -3.33
N LEU A 188 0.17 -9.62 -2.30
CA LEU A 188 1.63 -9.48 -2.45
C LEU A 188 2.35 -10.57 -1.67
N PHE A 189 3.29 -11.23 -2.34
CA PHE A 189 4.26 -12.16 -1.75
C PHE A 189 5.63 -12.02 -2.41
N SER A 190 6.63 -12.71 -1.92
CA SER A 190 7.94 -12.74 -2.54
C SER A 190 8.57 -14.13 -2.46
N PHE A 191 9.45 -14.39 -3.43
CA PHE A 191 10.16 -15.64 -3.54
C PHE A 191 11.61 -15.42 -3.96
N ARG A 192 12.42 -16.47 -3.91
CA ARG A 192 13.77 -16.56 -4.46
C ARG A 192 13.87 -17.79 -5.37
N CYS A 193 14.63 -17.64 -6.46
CA CYS A 193 15.11 -18.80 -7.21
C CYS A 193 16.35 -19.39 -6.53
N PRO A 194 16.77 -20.62 -6.89
CA PRO A 194 18.03 -21.20 -6.41
C PRO A 194 19.22 -20.28 -6.69
N GLY A 195 20.16 -20.22 -5.73
CA GLY A 195 21.40 -19.46 -5.88
C GLY A 195 21.46 -18.16 -5.07
N ASP A 196 22.45 -17.36 -5.41
CA ASP A 196 22.81 -16.11 -4.73
C ASP A 196 21.97 -14.90 -5.18
N ASP A 197 22.26 -13.71 -4.66
CA ASP A 197 21.58 -12.47 -5.04
C ASP A 197 21.75 -12.10 -6.52
N PRO A 198 22.93 -12.27 -7.16
CA PRO A 198 23.06 -12.16 -8.61
C PRO A 198 22.14 -13.06 -9.41
N ALA A 199 21.85 -14.30 -8.96
CA ALA A 199 20.90 -15.19 -9.64
C ALA A 199 19.48 -14.62 -9.65
N GLN A 200 19.04 -13.97 -8.55
CA GLN A 200 17.74 -13.30 -8.49
C GLN A 200 17.65 -12.19 -9.54
N GLN A 201 18.73 -11.42 -9.69
CA GLN A 201 18.79 -10.34 -10.68
C GLN A 201 18.70 -10.91 -12.11
N ARG A 202 19.53 -11.90 -12.43
CA ARG A 202 19.52 -12.53 -13.77
C ARG A 202 18.13 -13.06 -14.13
N LEU A 203 17.46 -13.73 -13.20
CA LEU A 203 16.11 -14.25 -13.45
C LEU A 203 15.11 -13.13 -13.73
N VAL A 204 15.08 -12.07 -12.93
CA VAL A 204 14.15 -10.95 -13.14
C VAL A 204 14.42 -10.22 -14.45
N ASP A 205 15.70 -9.97 -14.77
CA ASP A 205 16.07 -9.31 -16.04
C ASP A 205 15.62 -10.17 -17.23
N ALA A 206 15.88 -11.47 -17.20
CA ALA A 206 15.47 -12.38 -18.28
C ALA A 206 13.94 -12.52 -18.39
N ILE A 207 13.20 -12.55 -17.28
CA ILE A 207 11.73 -12.53 -17.29
C ILE A 207 11.19 -11.26 -17.93
N ASN A 208 11.76 -10.11 -17.58
CA ASN A 208 11.33 -8.83 -18.11
C ASN A 208 11.71 -8.66 -19.59
N ASP A 209 12.84 -9.22 -20.01
CA ASP A 209 13.26 -9.26 -21.41
C ASP A 209 12.41 -10.23 -22.25
N ASP A 210 11.94 -11.35 -21.69
CA ASP A 210 10.99 -12.26 -22.31
C ASP A 210 9.64 -11.57 -22.63
N GLY A 211 9.23 -10.63 -21.78
CA GLY A 211 8.12 -9.69 -22.03
C GLY A 211 6.71 -10.26 -21.83
N ARG A 212 6.53 -11.55 -21.50
CA ARG A 212 5.21 -12.13 -21.20
C ARG A 212 4.65 -11.65 -19.86
N ILE A 213 5.53 -11.39 -18.88
CA ILE A 213 5.19 -10.87 -17.56
C ILE A 213 6.23 -9.82 -17.14
N TYR A 214 5.91 -9.02 -16.14
CA TYR A 214 6.84 -8.07 -15.55
C TYR A 214 6.91 -8.26 -14.04
N LEU A 215 8.09 -8.56 -13.52
CA LEU A 215 8.35 -8.72 -12.09
C LEU A 215 9.34 -7.66 -11.60
N THR A 216 9.30 -7.39 -10.30
CA THR A 216 10.19 -6.43 -9.64
C THR A 216 10.97 -7.09 -8.52
N GLN A 217 12.09 -6.49 -8.20
CA GLN A 217 12.92 -6.92 -7.08
C GLN A 217 12.65 -6.10 -5.82
N GLY A 218 13.03 -6.66 -4.70
CA GLY A 218 13.09 -6.02 -3.40
C GLY A 218 14.27 -6.56 -2.60
N ALA A 219 14.33 -6.17 -1.34
CA ALA A 219 15.24 -6.74 -0.38
C ALA A 219 14.46 -7.09 0.91
N PHE A 220 14.78 -8.24 1.50
CA PHE A 220 14.22 -8.67 2.77
C PHE A 220 15.30 -9.42 3.57
N ALA A 221 15.45 -9.08 4.85
CA ALA A 221 16.46 -9.65 5.73
C ALA A 221 17.89 -9.66 5.15
N GLY A 222 18.25 -8.61 4.40
CA GLY A 222 19.57 -8.46 3.79
C GLY A 222 19.78 -9.23 2.49
N GLN A 223 18.76 -9.91 1.96
CA GLN A 223 18.81 -10.69 0.73
C GLN A 223 17.93 -10.08 -0.36
N LYS A 224 18.31 -10.23 -1.63
CA LYS A 224 17.44 -9.87 -2.77
C LYS A 224 16.29 -10.86 -2.87
N ILE A 225 15.11 -10.34 -3.13
CA ILE A 225 13.88 -11.11 -3.34
C ILE A 225 13.21 -10.69 -4.64
N ILE A 226 12.43 -11.61 -5.21
CA ILE A 226 11.56 -11.34 -6.36
C ILE A 226 10.13 -11.15 -5.85
N ARG A 227 9.53 -10.01 -6.18
CA ARG A 227 8.21 -9.62 -5.70
C ARG A 227 7.14 -9.92 -6.72
N VAL A 228 6.06 -10.49 -6.26
CA VAL A 228 4.82 -10.67 -7.02
C VAL A 228 3.72 -9.86 -6.37
N GLN A 229 3.12 -8.96 -7.14
CA GLN A 229 1.97 -8.16 -6.73
C GLN A 229 0.85 -8.36 -7.74
N VAL A 230 -0.19 -9.10 -7.35
CA VAL A 230 -1.40 -9.24 -8.16
C VAL A 230 -2.29 -8.03 -7.93
N GLY A 231 -2.43 -7.17 -8.94
CA GLY A 231 -3.13 -5.90 -8.72
C GLY A 231 -3.48 -5.11 -9.98
N GLN A 232 -3.06 -5.56 -11.16
CA GLN A 232 -3.44 -4.94 -12.41
C GLN A 232 -4.95 -5.10 -12.64
N PHE A 233 -5.62 -4.04 -13.11
CA PHE A 233 -7.09 -3.93 -13.06
C PHE A 233 -7.82 -5.02 -13.85
N ASP A 234 -7.33 -5.33 -15.05
CA ASP A 234 -7.96 -6.25 -16.01
C ASP A 234 -7.32 -7.65 -15.99
N THR A 235 -6.42 -7.92 -15.03
CA THR A 235 -5.78 -9.24 -14.95
C THR A 235 -6.81 -10.34 -14.68
N THR A 236 -6.61 -11.47 -15.33
CA THR A 236 -7.40 -12.68 -15.15
C THR A 236 -6.65 -13.70 -14.29
N ARG A 237 -7.36 -14.75 -13.85
CA ARG A 237 -6.73 -15.86 -13.16
C ARG A 237 -5.66 -16.54 -14.02
N ASP A 238 -5.93 -16.69 -15.31
CA ASP A 238 -5.01 -17.37 -16.24
C ASP A 238 -3.72 -16.56 -16.42
N ASP A 239 -3.80 -15.22 -16.50
CA ASP A 239 -2.63 -14.35 -16.52
C ASP A 239 -1.78 -14.55 -15.26
N VAL A 240 -2.41 -14.55 -14.09
CA VAL A 240 -1.71 -14.77 -12.82
C VAL A 240 -1.08 -16.15 -12.77
N MET A 241 -1.79 -17.19 -13.16
CA MET A 241 -1.29 -18.56 -13.14
C MET A 241 -0.16 -18.81 -14.15
N SER A 242 -0.10 -18.06 -15.25
CA SER A 242 0.97 -18.13 -16.24
C SER A 242 2.33 -17.70 -15.68
N VAL A 243 2.35 -16.89 -14.62
CA VAL A 243 3.58 -16.41 -13.98
C VAL A 243 4.48 -17.58 -13.54
N ALA A 244 3.92 -18.62 -12.91
CA ALA A 244 4.71 -19.77 -12.48
C ALA A 244 5.34 -20.52 -13.67
N THR A 245 4.60 -20.63 -14.78
CA THR A 245 5.10 -21.25 -16.02
C THR A 245 6.25 -20.44 -16.60
N VAL A 246 6.07 -19.12 -16.75
CA VAL A 246 7.12 -18.24 -17.30
C VAL A 246 8.36 -18.25 -16.41
N VAL A 247 8.19 -18.16 -15.08
CA VAL A 247 9.31 -18.24 -14.12
C VAL A 247 10.09 -19.55 -14.30
N SER A 248 9.39 -20.68 -14.39
CA SER A 248 10.03 -21.98 -14.57
C SER A 248 10.77 -22.10 -15.91
N GLU A 249 10.13 -21.72 -17.01
CA GLU A 249 10.72 -21.79 -18.36
C GLU A 249 11.95 -20.90 -18.48
N VAL A 250 11.86 -19.65 -18.01
CA VAL A 250 12.99 -18.70 -18.08
C VAL A 250 14.12 -19.14 -17.16
N TRP A 251 13.81 -19.70 -15.98
CA TRP A 251 14.84 -20.22 -15.07
C TRP A 251 15.65 -21.33 -15.72
N GLU A 252 15.02 -22.25 -16.46
CA GLU A 252 15.73 -23.32 -17.17
C GLU A 252 16.76 -22.80 -18.18
N VAL A 253 16.59 -21.57 -18.67
CA VAL A 253 17.50 -20.96 -19.64
C VAL A 253 18.64 -20.22 -18.98
N VAL A 254 18.42 -19.63 -17.78
CA VAL A 254 19.38 -18.69 -17.16
C VAL A 254 20.10 -19.22 -15.92
N LYS A 255 19.74 -20.43 -15.46
CA LYS A 255 20.37 -21.11 -14.31
C LYS A 255 21.81 -21.54 -14.55
#